data_c3d805706e92f525359c3df34bef7223
#
_entry.id   c3d805706e92f525359c3df34bef7223
#
_cell.length_a   1.000
_cell.length_b   1.000
_cell.length_c   1.000
_cell.angle_alpha   90.00
_cell.angle_beta   90.00
_cell.angle_gamma   90.00
#
_symmetry.space_group_name_H-M   'P 1'
#
loop_
_entity.id
_entity.type
_entity.pdbx_description
1 polymer ?
#
loop_
_entity_poly.entity_id
_entity_poly.type
_entity_poly.pdbx_seq_one_letter_code
_entity_poly.pdbx_strand_id
1 'polypeptide(L)'
;MRGAAFLCCGLVAFAGAQEKADLPQAPVPNIAKFPGGVVMERPTPGALPLSLDDAIARGEKHNLQQLLVIQNERMVRGQVLTVENNLLPSFTAKGALEAQQINLAALGFKGSSLAAFGIDPATFPTIVKVNTAEAQISMNQQLFNVPAYYLYRSAQKAANAAHFSTLNGLGAVTLSVGTQYLLALAEAAQIENAKALERADEVAYQQAKDSHDAGVGTNLDVLRARVQLQTQQQAVINSENAFAKDKIQLNRIIGLPADQEITLTDTAPYAEFAEVPLADAMRLAFQRRKDLLSLQAQLEVAAQARKAVKAERLPTLAFDGYYGVLGEIGGLYHGVFGATGKVSVPVFQEGQLRGENEVATAQAIALRQQIESLRVSIEWQIRSAMLDVQSSNELVKVARSNVELATQEVQDASDRFKAGVEDNLPVVQAQAVLAQAQSRLVQTLYQYNQSKLTLARNTGVVESQYKVYLGR
;
A
#
# COMPACT_ATOMS: atom_id res chain seq x y z
N MET A 1 2.82 -16.70 -79.64
CA MET A 1 2.64 -17.58 -78.47
C MET A 1 3.06 -16.79 -77.25
N ARG A 2 2.17 -16.67 -76.32
CA ARG A 2 2.27 -15.78 -75.13
C ARG A 2 3.21 -16.43 -74.09
N GLY A 3 4.31 -15.75 -73.73
CA GLY A 3 5.16 -16.12 -72.60
C GLY A 3 5.02 -15.07 -71.53
N ALA A 4 4.45 -15.48 -70.40
CA ALA A 4 4.23 -14.63 -69.24
C ALA A 4 5.60 -14.34 -68.56
N ALA A 5 5.95 -13.09 -68.47
CA ALA A 5 7.08 -12.64 -67.65
C ALA A 5 6.65 -12.61 -66.17
N PHE A 6 7.17 -13.53 -65.37
CA PHE A 6 7.09 -13.47 -63.90
C PHE A 6 8.04 -12.39 -63.44
N LEU A 7 7.49 -11.25 -63.03
CA LEU A 7 8.22 -10.23 -62.26
C LEU A 7 8.31 -10.72 -60.80
N CYS A 8 9.43 -11.29 -60.40
CA CYS A 8 9.75 -11.52 -59.02
C CYS A 8 10.12 -10.16 -58.38
N CYS A 9 9.12 -9.48 -57.82
CA CYS A 9 9.35 -8.38 -56.89
C CYS A 9 9.96 -8.96 -55.60
N GLY A 10 11.26 -8.79 -55.43
CA GLY A 10 11.96 -9.13 -54.19
C GLY A 10 11.42 -8.27 -53.05
N LEU A 11 10.56 -8.86 -52.21
CA LEU A 11 10.15 -8.29 -50.92
C LEU A 11 11.42 -8.24 -50.05
N VAL A 12 12.00 -7.05 -49.91
CA VAL A 12 12.87 -6.75 -48.77
C VAL A 12 11.95 -6.62 -47.56
N ALA A 13 11.87 -7.69 -46.80
CA ALA A 13 11.20 -7.68 -45.52
C ALA A 13 11.99 -6.76 -44.57
N PHE A 14 11.58 -5.53 -44.42
CA PHE A 14 11.96 -4.74 -43.28
C PHE A 14 11.25 -5.35 -42.04
N ALA A 15 11.94 -6.24 -41.34
CA ALA A 15 11.65 -6.59 -39.99
C ALA A 15 11.97 -5.35 -39.12
N GLY A 16 11.09 -4.39 -39.11
CA GLY A 16 11.04 -3.38 -38.03
C GLY A 16 10.66 -4.10 -36.74
N ALA A 17 11.67 -4.57 -36.02
CA ALA A 17 11.50 -4.87 -34.62
C ALA A 17 11.01 -3.54 -33.98
N GLN A 18 9.74 -3.43 -33.70
CA GLN A 18 9.26 -2.45 -32.73
C GLN A 18 9.97 -2.83 -31.42
N GLU A 19 11.07 -2.15 -31.16
CA GLU A 19 11.67 -2.10 -29.85
C GLU A 19 10.56 -1.58 -28.94
N LYS A 20 9.96 -2.49 -28.15
CA LYS A 20 9.04 -2.08 -27.09
C LYS A 20 9.83 -1.11 -26.25
N ALA A 21 9.50 0.16 -26.32
CA ALA A 21 9.99 1.13 -25.37
C ALA A 21 9.54 0.61 -24.00
N ASP A 22 10.44 -0.07 -23.30
CA ASP A 22 10.28 -0.33 -21.89
C ASP A 22 10.11 1.03 -21.24
N LEU A 23 8.88 1.37 -20.86
CA LEU A 23 8.65 2.54 -20.04
C LEU A 23 9.59 2.41 -18.85
N PRO A 24 10.48 3.40 -18.60
CA PRO A 24 11.38 3.32 -17.48
C PRO A 24 10.53 3.10 -16.23
N GLN A 25 10.62 1.91 -15.67
CA GLN A 25 9.98 1.62 -14.39
C GLN A 25 10.70 2.48 -13.37
N ALA A 26 10.07 3.57 -12.94
CA ALA A 26 10.55 4.30 -11.79
C ALA A 26 10.68 3.29 -10.64
N PRO A 27 11.85 3.22 -9.96
CA PRO A 27 12.02 2.30 -8.85
C PRO A 27 10.91 2.56 -7.85
N VAL A 28 10.13 1.52 -7.52
CA VAL A 28 9.10 1.62 -6.47
C VAL A 28 9.82 2.05 -5.21
N PRO A 29 9.50 3.23 -4.64
CA PRO A 29 10.18 3.72 -3.46
C PRO A 29 10.05 2.68 -2.35
N ASN A 30 11.13 2.42 -1.62
CA ASN A 30 11.05 1.55 -0.45
C ASN A 30 10.19 2.24 0.61
N ILE A 31 8.91 1.87 0.68
CA ILE A 31 7.87 2.48 1.50
C ILE A 31 8.26 2.49 2.99
N ALA A 32 9.05 1.50 3.42
CA ALA A 32 9.54 1.41 4.80
C ALA A 32 10.44 2.59 5.23
N LYS A 33 11.00 3.36 4.28
CA LYS A 33 11.88 4.51 4.57
C LYS A 33 11.13 5.82 4.81
N PHE A 34 9.84 5.90 4.49
CA PHE A 34 9.06 7.14 4.55
C PHE A 34 7.73 6.94 5.30
N PRO A 35 7.76 6.62 6.61
CA PRO A 35 6.52 6.50 7.37
C PRO A 35 5.90 7.90 7.57
N GLY A 36 4.60 8.03 7.37
CA GLY A 36 3.86 9.26 7.62
C GLY A 36 2.88 9.63 6.53
N GLY A 37 2.26 10.79 6.66
CA GLY A 37 1.33 11.36 5.69
C GLY A 37 1.98 12.41 4.78
N VAL A 38 1.28 12.74 3.71
CA VAL A 38 1.61 13.84 2.82
C VAL A 38 0.83 15.08 3.27
N VAL A 39 1.54 16.11 3.69
CA VAL A 39 0.94 17.38 4.09
C VAL A 39 0.42 18.10 2.84
N MET A 40 -0.90 18.21 2.71
CA MET A 40 -1.54 18.90 1.58
C MET A 40 -2.25 20.18 2.00
N GLU A 41 -2.44 20.41 3.29
CA GLU A 41 -3.18 21.53 3.84
C GLU A 41 -2.23 22.47 4.59
N ARG A 42 -2.52 23.77 4.58
CA ARG A 42 -1.82 24.73 5.44
C ARG A 42 -2.37 24.65 6.87
N PRO A 43 -1.58 25.00 7.90
CA PRO A 43 -2.10 25.06 9.26
C PRO A 43 -3.33 25.97 9.32
N THR A 44 -4.39 25.50 9.95
CA THR A 44 -5.56 26.34 10.24
C THR A 44 -5.35 27.11 11.51
N PRO A 45 -5.75 28.40 11.59
CA PRO A 45 -5.67 29.15 12.82
C PRO A 45 -6.50 28.51 13.93
N GLY A 46 -5.90 28.22 15.07
CA GLY A 46 -6.55 27.64 16.24
C GLY A 46 -6.47 26.11 16.30
N ALA A 47 -6.95 25.56 17.42
CA ALA A 47 -6.94 24.12 17.66
C ALA A 47 -8.04 23.43 16.86
N LEU A 48 -7.68 22.45 16.03
CA LEU A 48 -8.60 21.66 15.24
C LEU A 48 -9.24 20.56 16.12
N PRO A 49 -10.58 20.54 16.28
CA PRO A 49 -11.24 19.42 16.94
C PRO A 49 -11.11 18.17 16.06
N LEU A 50 -10.61 17.08 16.65
CA LEU A 50 -10.33 15.83 15.94
C LEU A 50 -10.97 14.67 16.69
N SER A 51 -11.90 13.99 16.04
CA SER A 51 -12.44 12.71 16.49
C SER A 51 -11.61 11.53 15.93
N LEU A 52 -11.79 10.34 16.49
CA LEU A 52 -11.20 9.11 15.96
C LEU A 52 -11.61 8.87 14.50
N ASP A 53 -12.88 9.11 14.19
CA ASP A 53 -13.43 8.95 12.84
C ASP A 53 -12.78 9.92 11.84
N ASP A 54 -12.64 11.19 12.24
CA ASP A 54 -11.98 12.21 11.42
C ASP A 54 -10.49 11.89 11.22
N ALA A 55 -9.83 11.42 12.26
CA ALA A 55 -8.42 11.02 12.20
C ALA A 55 -8.23 9.85 11.22
N ILE A 56 -9.06 8.81 11.29
CA ILE A 56 -9.02 7.66 10.37
C ILE A 56 -9.30 8.13 8.95
N ALA A 57 -10.36 8.89 8.70
CA ALA A 57 -10.71 9.38 7.37
C ALA A 57 -9.60 10.25 6.75
N ARG A 58 -8.93 11.09 7.55
CA ARG A 58 -7.76 11.85 7.11
C ARG A 58 -6.57 10.95 6.79
N GLY A 59 -6.29 9.97 7.66
CA GLY A 59 -5.23 9.00 7.45
C GLY A 59 -5.42 8.20 6.15
N GLU A 60 -6.63 7.71 5.89
CA GLU A 60 -6.99 7.01 4.65
C GLU A 60 -6.74 7.87 3.39
N LYS A 61 -6.97 9.18 3.48
CA LYS A 61 -6.83 10.11 2.37
C LYS A 61 -5.40 10.62 2.16
N HIS A 62 -4.63 10.79 3.23
CA HIS A 62 -3.34 11.51 3.18
C HIS A 62 -2.14 10.67 3.58
N ASN A 63 -2.32 9.45 4.08
CA ASN A 63 -1.20 8.58 4.44
C ASN A 63 -0.40 8.18 3.20
N LEU A 64 0.93 8.39 3.24
CA LEU A 64 1.81 8.14 2.09
C LEU A 64 1.76 6.67 1.64
N GLN A 65 1.73 5.72 2.58
CA GLN A 65 1.67 4.30 2.25
C GLN A 65 0.40 3.96 1.47
N GLN A 66 -0.74 4.50 1.90
CA GLN A 66 -2.02 4.33 1.20
C GLN A 66 -1.99 4.97 -0.19
N LEU A 67 -1.47 6.18 -0.30
CA LEU A 67 -1.34 6.86 -1.59
C LEU A 67 -0.47 6.07 -2.58
N LEU A 68 0.65 5.49 -2.11
CA LEU A 68 1.54 4.71 -2.96
C LEU A 68 0.91 3.40 -3.44
N VAL A 69 0.15 2.68 -2.61
CA VAL A 69 -0.54 1.46 -3.07
C VAL A 69 -1.69 1.78 -4.03
N ILE A 70 -2.38 2.93 -3.88
CA ILE A 70 -3.36 3.42 -4.86
C ILE A 70 -2.69 3.71 -6.21
N GLN A 71 -1.52 4.38 -6.23
CA GLN A 71 -0.80 4.63 -7.47
C GLN A 71 -0.30 3.32 -8.11
N ASN A 72 0.16 2.36 -7.31
CA ASN A 72 0.52 1.03 -7.81
C ASN A 72 -0.68 0.31 -8.46
N GLU A 73 -1.87 0.38 -7.86
CA GLU A 73 -3.09 -0.16 -8.48
C GLU A 73 -3.38 0.52 -9.83
N ARG A 74 -3.22 1.85 -9.92
CA ARG A 74 -3.38 2.60 -11.19
C ARG A 74 -2.36 2.17 -12.24
N MET A 75 -1.07 1.97 -11.85
CA MET A 75 -0.04 1.47 -12.76
C MET A 75 -0.41 0.09 -13.32
N VAL A 76 -0.82 -0.83 -12.46
CA VAL A 76 -1.23 -2.17 -12.89
C VAL A 76 -2.45 -2.12 -13.82
N ARG A 77 -3.44 -1.25 -13.52
CA ARG A 77 -4.60 -1.04 -14.43
C ARG A 77 -4.16 -0.47 -15.78
N GLY A 78 -3.19 0.45 -15.80
CA GLY A 78 -2.58 0.94 -17.04
C GLY A 78 -1.89 -0.18 -17.84
N GLN A 79 -1.20 -1.09 -17.17
CA GLN A 79 -0.59 -2.27 -17.81
C GLN A 79 -1.65 -3.20 -18.42
N VAL A 80 -2.83 -3.35 -17.79
CA VAL A 80 -3.95 -4.11 -18.39
C VAL A 80 -4.35 -3.54 -19.73
N LEU A 81 -4.51 -2.21 -19.85
CA LEU A 81 -4.85 -1.54 -21.09
C LEU A 81 -3.76 -1.74 -22.17
N THR A 82 -2.48 -1.70 -21.76
CA THR A 82 -1.35 -1.95 -22.67
C THR A 82 -1.37 -3.38 -23.21
N VAL A 83 -1.65 -4.37 -22.36
CA VAL A 83 -1.77 -5.77 -22.79
C VAL A 83 -3.03 -6.00 -23.63
N GLU A 84 -4.14 -5.36 -23.29
CA GLU A 84 -5.40 -5.41 -24.06
C GLU A 84 -5.20 -4.90 -25.49
N ASN A 85 -4.39 -3.86 -25.68
CA ASN A 85 -4.08 -3.29 -27.00
C ASN A 85 -3.46 -4.31 -27.96
N ASN A 86 -2.81 -5.37 -27.45
CA ASN A 86 -2.31 -6.46 -28.32
C ASN A 86 -3.43 -7.31 -28.94
N LEU A 87 -4.68 -7.18 -28.48
CA LEU A 87 -5.87 -7.85 -29.00
C LEU A 87 -6.71 -6.94 -29.89
N LEU A 88 -6.43 -5.63 -29.91
CA LEU A 88 -7.17 -4.63 -30.67
C LEU A 88 -6.41 -4.29 -31.96
N PRO A 89 -7.10 -3.76 -33.00
CA PRO A 89 -6.43 -3.25 -34.20
C PRO A 89 -5.61 -2.02 -33.85
N SER A 90 -4.37 -1.99 -34.34
CA SER A 90 -3.51 -0.82 -34.25
C SER A 90 -3.42 -0.14 -35.61
N PHE A 91 -3.60 1.19 -35.63
CA PHE A 91 -3.44 2.03 -36.81
C PHE A 91 -2.23 2.94 -36.62
N THR A 92 -1.36 2.97 -37.63
CA THR A 92 -0.18 3.84 -37.62
C THR A 92 -0.14 4.65 -38.91
N ALA A 93 -0.06 5.96 -38.80
CA ALA A 93 0.25 6.83 -39.93
C ALA A 93 1.77 7.05 -39.99
N LYS A 94 2.35 6.83 -41.19
CA LYS A 94 3.78 6.98 -41.46
C LYS A 94 3.98 7.92 -42.65
N GLY A 95 4.87 8.90 -42.54
CA GLY A 95 5.42 9.64 -43.65
C GLY A 95 6.92 9.43 -43.67
N ALA A 96 7.48 9.11 -44.82
CA ALA A 96 8.93 8.93 -44.98
C ALA A 96 9.44 9.56 -46.28
N LEU A 97 10.62 10.12 -46.21
CA LEU A 97 11.43 10.50 -47.36
C LEU A 97 12.65 9.55 -47.36
N GLU A 98 12.85 8.82 -48.46
CA GLU A 98 13.90 7.84 -48.57
C GLU A 98 14.75 8.14 -49.76
N ALA A 99 16.07 8.19 -49.58
CA ALA A 99 17.05 8.27 -50.66
C ALA A 99 17.90 6.99 -50.64
N GLN A 100 17.79 6.18 -51.66
CA GLN A 100 18.56 4.95 -51.75
C GLN A 100 19.25 4.80 -53.09
N GLN A 101 20.41 4.11 -53.09
CA GLN A 101 21.11 3.72 -54.29
C GLN A 101 21.05 2.19 -54.39
N ILE A 102 20.49 1.73 -55.50
CA ILE A 102 20.36 0.31 -55.78
C ILE A 102 21.38 -0.09 -56.83
N ASN A 103 22.24 -1.07 -56.52
CA ASN A 103 23.14 -1.68 -57.47
C ASN A 103 22.46 -2.89 -58.15
N LEU A 104 21.86 -2.66 -59.31
CA LEU A 104 21.18 -3.68 -60.09
C LEU A 104 22.09 -4.83 -60.54
N ALA A 105 23.39 -4.55 -60.79
CA ALA A 105 24.34 -5.59 -61.16
C ALA A 105 24.58 -6.59 -60.01
N ALA A 106 24.58 -6.13 -58.74
CA ALA A 106 24.69 -7.00 -57.57
C ALA A 106 23.46 -7.87 -57.38
N LEU A 107 22.26 -7.44 -57.88
CA LEU A 107 21.02 -8.21 -57.89
C LEU A 107 20.93 -9.17 -59.09
N GLY A 108 21.97 -9.28 -59.94
CA GLY A 108 22.01 -10.17 -61.06
C GLY A 108 21.50 -9.55 -62.41
N PHE A 109 21.04 -8.31 -62.40
CA PHE A 109 20.59 -7.61 -63.60
C PHE A 109 21.82 -7.02 -64.32
N LYS A 110 22.38 -7.83 -65.26
CA LYS A 110 23.51 -7.39 -66.13
C LYS A 110 22.94 -6.93 -67.47
N GLY A 111 23.44 -5.81 -67.98
CA GLY A 111 23.05 -5.32 -69.31
C GLY A 111 23.19 -6.38 -70.42
N SER A 112 24.19 -7.24 -70.37
CA SER A 112 24.35 -8.36 -71.32
C SER A 112 23.23 -9.40 -71.26
N SER A 113 22.56 -9.61 -70.10
CA SER A 113 21.45 -10.55 -69.96
C SER A 113 20.15 -9.98 -70.52
N LEU A 114 20.06 -8.67 -70.70
CA LEU A 114 18.88 -7.95 -71.22
C LEU A 114 18.95 -7.74 -72.75
N ALA A 115 20.10 -7.91 -73.34
CA ALA A 115 20.32 -7.87 -74.82
C ALA A 115 19.37 -8.87 -75.57
N ALA A 116 19.06 -10.03 -74.95
CA ALA A 116 18.14 -11.00 -75.48
C ALA A 116 16.66 -10.48 -75.55
N PHE A 117 16.32 -9.42 -74.85
CA PHE A 117 15.02 -8.76 -74.84
C PHE A 117 14.99 -7.47 -75.66
N GLY A 118 16.05 -7.20 -76.47
CA GLY A 118 16.14 -6.04 -77.35
C GLY A 118 16.51 -4.74 -76.65
N ILE A 119 17.00 -4.82 -75.40
CA ILE A 119 17.44 -3.67 -74.61
C ILE A 119 18.93 -3.52 -74.84
N ASP A 120 19.39 -2.32 -75.29
CA ASP A 120 20.79 -2.03 -75.46
C ASP A 120 21.53 -2.06 -74.10
N PRO A 121 22.51 -2.94 -73.96
CA PRO A 121 23.31 -3.07 -72.71
C PRO A 121 23.99 -1.77 -72.27
N ALA A 122 24.33 -0.89 -73.18
CA ALA A 122 24.98 0.38 -72.89
C ALA A 122 24.11 1.42 -72.30
N THR A 123 22.77 1.30 -72.44
CA THR A 123 21.76 2.24 -71.91
C THR A 123 21.18 1.79 -70.59
N PHE A 124 21.51 0.58 -70.14
CA PHE A 124 20.94 0.05 -68.87
C PHE A 124 21.76 0.52 -67.66
N PRO A 125 21.12 1.27 -66.75
CA PRO A 125 21.80 1.81 -65.57
C PRO A 125 22.09 0.66 -64.60
N THR A 126 23.38 0.41 -64.30
CA THR A 126 23.78 -0.59 -63.28
C THR A 126 23.58 -0.08 -61.86
N ILE A 127 23.49 1.24 -61.69
CA ILE A 127 23.25 1.93 -60.43
C ILE A 127 22.07 2.86 -60.63
N VAL A 128 21.00 2.65 -59.84
CA VAL A 128 19.81 3.50 -59.83
C VAL A 128 19.74 4.23 -58.51
N LYS A 129 19.64 5.55 -58.56
CA LYS A 129 19.35 6.40 -57.38
C LYS A 129 17.89 6.69 -57.38
N VAL A 130 17.21 6.34 -56.26
CA VAL A 130 15.79 6.54 -56.12
C VAL A 130 15.57 7.39 -54.88
N ASN A 131 14.88 8.52 -55.06
CA ASN A 131 14.45 9.39 -53.98
C ASN A 131 12.93 9.32 -53.90
N THR A 132 12.43 8.66 -52.91
CA THR A 132 10.96 8.46 -52.77
C THR A 132 10.41 9.21 -51.57
N ALA A 133 9.17 9.66 -51.72
CA ALA A 133 8.36 10.10 -50.61
C ALA A 133 7.15 9.17 -50.48
N GLU A 134 6.87 8.73 -49.29
CA GLU A 134 5.68 7.93 -48.96
C GLU A 134 4.85 8.54 -47.83
N ALA A 135 3.56 8.41 -47.95
CA ALA A 135 2.63 8.66 -46.84
C ALA A 135 1.61 7.52 -46.81
N GLN A 136 1.58 6.79 -45.71
CA GLN A 136 0.71 5.61 -45.59
C GLN A 136 0.06 5.49 -44.21
N ILE A 137 -1.13 4.89 -44.20
CA ILE A 137 -1.79 4.40 -42.99
C ILE A 137 -1.69 2.88 -43.01
N SER A 138 -1.14 2.29 -41.95
CA SER A 138 -1.08 0.85 -41.78
C SER A 138 -1.98 0.40 -40.64
N MET A 139 -2.57 -0.76 -40.79
CA MET A 139 -3.36 -1.46 -39.78
C MET A 139 -2.71 -2.81 -39.49
N ASN A 140 -2.48 -3.11 -38.22
CA ASN A 140 -2.10 -4.42 -37.74
C ASN A 140 -3.14 -4.95 -36.78
N GLN A 141 -3.59 -6.20 -36.96
CA GLN A 141 -4.58 -6.86 -36.11
C GLN A 141 -4.21 -8.31 -35.90
N GLN A 142 -4.10 -8.69 -34.63
CA GLN A 142 -4.03 -10.10 -34.23
C GLN A 142 -5.43 -10.70 -34.27
N LEU A 143 -5.73 -11.54 -35.27
CA LEU A 143 -7.05 -12.16 -35.42
C LEU A 143 -7.24 -13.40 -34.55
N PHE A 144 -6.14 -14.14 -34.33
CA PHE A 144 -6.12 -15.29 -33.44
C PHE A 144 -4.77 -15.39 -32.75
N ASN A 145 -4.75 -15.12 -31.45
CA ASN A 145 -3.56 -15.16 -30.58
C ASN A 145 -3.96 -15.58 -29.17
N VAL A 146 -4.00 -16.90 -28.94
CA VAL A 146 -4.40 -17.48 -27.65
C VAL A 146 -3.43 -17.12 -26.51
N PRO A 147 -2.10 -17.13 -26.71
CA PRO A 147 -1.14 -16.60 -25.73
C PRO A 147 -1.49 -15.17 -25.26
N ALA A 148 -1.70 -14.25 -26.20
CA ALA A 148 -2.03 -12.86 -25.88
C ALA A 148 -3.36 -12.76 -25.10
N TYR A 149 -4.36 -13.57 -25.39
CA TYR A 149 -5.59 -13.63 -24.63
C TYR A 149 -5.35 -14.06 -23.16
N TYR A 150 -4.54 -15.10 -22.93
CA TYR A 150 -4.24 -15.52 -21.55
C TYR A 150 -3.34 -14.52 -20.81
N LEU A 151 -2.43 -13.81 -21.50
CA LEU A 151 -1.66 -12.72 -20.92
C LEU A 151 -2.60 -11.56 -20.50
N TYR A 152 -3.57 -11.20 -21.32
CA TYR A 152 -4.59 -10.22 -20.94
C TYR A 152 -5.39 -10.67 -19.70
N ARG A 153 -5.81 -11.93 -19.65
CA ARG A 153 -6.49 -12.51 -18.48
C ARG A 153 -5.59 -12.49 -17.24
N SER A 154 -4.30 -12.75 -17.41
CA SER A 154 -3.30 -12.65 -16.34
C SER A 154 -3.18 -11.22 -15.81
N ALA A 155 -3.09 -10.22 -16.69
CA ALA A 155 -3.06 -8.81 -16.33
C ALA A 155 -4.33 -8.36 -15.59
N GLN A 156 -5.52 -8.81 -16.01
CA GLN A 156 -6.77 -8.55 -15.27
C GLN A 156 -6.73 -9.11 -13.84
N LYS A 157 -6.17 -10.32 -13.65
CA LYS A 157 -6.02 -10.91 -12.31
C LYS A 157 -4.97 -10.16 -11.48
N ALA A 158 -3.92 -9.63 -12.12
CA ALA A 158 -2.94 -8.76 -11.46
C ALA A 158 -3.58 -7.45 -10.96
N ALA A 159 -4.51 -6.86 -11.72
CA ALA A 159 -5.28 -5.69 -11.27
C ALA A 159 -6.14 -6.01 -10.04
N ASN A 160 -6.75 -7.20 -9.98
CA ASN A 160 -7.50 -7.64 -8.81
C ASN A 160 -6.58 -7.84 -7.59
N ALA A 161 -5.39 -8.42 -7.78
CA ALA A 161 -4.40 -8.57 -6.70
C ALA A 161 -3.94 -7.20 -6.15
N ALA A 162 -3.68 -6.24 -7.04
CA ALA A 162 -3.33 -4.87 -6.68
C ALA A 162 -4.48 -4.17 -5.92
N HIS A 163 -5.73 -4.37 -6.35
CA HIS A 163 -6.90 -3.85 -5.64
C HIS A 163 -7.00 -4.39 -4.20
N PHE A 164 -6.84 -5.70 -4.00
CA PHE A 164 -6.82 -6.27 -2.65
C PHE A 164 -5.63 -5.74 -1.82
N SER A 165 -4.48 -5.48 -2.45
CA SER A 165 -3.35 -4.85 -1.77
C SER A 165 -3.69 -3.42 -1.31
N THR A 166 -4.43 -2.64 -2.11
CA THR A 166 -4.92 -1.30 -1.75
C THR A 166 -5.86 -1.37 -0.54
N LEU A 167 -6.79 -2.31 -0.53
CA LEU A 167 -7.69 -2.52 0.62
C LEU A 167 -6.94 -3.00 1.87
N ASN A 168 -5.88 -3.81 1.71
CA ASN A 168 -5.03 -4.22 2.82
C ASN A 168 -4.28 -3.02 3.43
N GLY A 169 -3.80 -2.11 2.59
CA GLY A 169 -3.19 -0.84 3.00
C GLY A 169 -4.15 0.00 3.85
N LEU A 170 -5.41 0.10 3.42
CA LEU A 170 -6.46 0.83 4.13
C LEU A 170 -6.60 0.33 5.58
N GLY A 171 -6.73 -0.99 5.77
CA GLY A 171 -6.82 -1.55 7.12
C GLY A 171 -5.55 -1.36 7.97
N ALA A 172 -4.37 -1.32 7.34
CA ALA A 172 -3.13 -1.00 8.05
C ALA A 172 -3.10 0.46 8.53
N VAL A 173 -3.57 1.39 7.71
CA VAL A 173 -3.69 2.81 8.07
C VAL A 173 -4.72 2.99 9.19
N THR A 174 -5.90 2.37 9.08
CA THR A 174 -6.95 2.41 10.11
C THR A 174 -6.42 1.93 11.46
N LEU A 175 -5.68 0.82 11.50
CA LEU A 175 -5.04 0.33 12.72
C LEU A 175 -4.01 1.31 13.26
N SER A 176 -3.10 1.80 12.41
CA SER A 176 -2.02 2.70 12.81
C SER A 176 -2.54 4.03 13.37
N VAL A 177 -3.50 4.66 12.66
CA VAL A 177 -4.13 5.92 13.11
C VAL A 177 -4.94 5.68 14.38
N GLY A 178 -5.74 4.60 14.43
CA GLY A 178 -6.55 4.26 15.59
C GLY A 178 -5.68 4.03 16.84
N THR A 179 -4.58 3.30 16.71
CA THR A 179 -3.65 3.05 17.82
C THR A 179 -2.99 4.36 18.29
N GLN A 180 -2.51 5.21 17.36
CA GLN A 180 -1.88 6.48 17.72
C GLN A 180 -2.87 7.46 18.37
N TYR A 181 -4.11 7.49 17.88
CA TYR A 181 -5.17 8.31 18.47
C TYR A 181 -5.51 7.87 19.90
N LEU A 182 -5.65 6.57 20.12
CA LEU A 182 -5.91 6.00 21.45
C LEU A 182 -4.73 6.25 22.41
N LEU A 183 -3.49 6.23 21.91
CA LEU A 183 -2.32 6.58 22.71
C LEU A 183 -2.37 8.05 23.14
N ALA A 184 -2.67 8.95 22.21
CA ALA A 184 -2.80 10.38 22.54
C ALA A 184 -3.95 10.63 23.54
N LEU A 185 -5.05 9.90 23.48
CA LEU A 185 -6.12 9.94 24.49
C LEU A 185 -5.63 9.45 25.87
N ALA A 186 -4.82 8.38 25.88
CA ALA A 186 -4.24 7.86 27.12
C ALA A 186 -3.30 8.89 27.77
N GLU A 187 -2.43 9.52 26.96
CA GLU A 187 -1.53 10.57 27.48
C GLU A 187 -2.30 11.82 27.96
N ALA A 188 -3.40 12.19 27.28
CA ALA A 188 -4.26 13.27 27.79
C ALA A 188 -4.88 12.93 29.14
N ALA A 189 -5.36 11.70 29.34
CA ALA A 189 -5.89 11.23 30.62
C ALA A 189 -4.78 11.19 31.70
N GLN A 190 -3.54 10.84 31.32
CA GLN A 190 -2.40 10.83 32.23
C GLN A 190 -2.07 12.25 32.74
N ILE A 191 -2.18 13.28 31.89
CA ILE A 191 -2.00 14.69 32.30
C ILE A 191 -3.04 15.08 33.34
N GLU A 192 -4.31 14.76 33.10
CA GLU A 192 -5.39 15.10 34.05
C GLU A 192 -5.20 14.41 35.41
N ASN A 193 -4.79 13.14 35.43
CA ASN A 193 -4.45 12.41 36.63
C ASN A 193 -3.26 13.07 37.37
N ALA A 194 -2.18 13.38 36.64
CA ALA A 194 -0.99 14.00 37.21
C ALA A 194 -1.30 15.38 37.82
N LYS A 195 -2.12 16.21 37.14
CA LYS A 195 -2.55 17.52 37.67
C LYS A 195 -3.47 17.38 38.87
N ALA A 196 -4.32 16.34 38.91
CA ALA A 196 -5.17 16.10 40.09
C ALA A 196 -4.33 15.74 41.31
N LEU A 197 -3.32 14.89 41.13
CA LEU A 197 -2.39 14.51 42.21
C LEU A 197 -1.49 15.66 42.62
N GLU A 198 -1.00 16.49 41.69
CA GLU A 198 -0.24 17.70 41.99
C GLU A 198 -1.02 18.63 42.92
N ARG A 199 -2.31 18.85 42.62
CA ARG A 199 -3.20 19.66 43.50
C ARG A 199 -3.36 19.05 44.90
N ALA A 200 -3.48 17.71 44.99
CA ALA A 200 -3.56 17.03 46.27
C ALA A 200 -2.27 17.12 47.07
N ASP A 201 -1.13 16.97 46.41
CA ASP A 201 0.21 17.09 47.03
C ASP A 201 0.50 18.54 47.48
N GLU A 202 0.03 19.53 46.73
CA GLU A 202 0.12 20.95 47.14
C GLU A 202 -0.63 21.21 48.44
N VAL A 203 -1.86 20.68 48.55
CA VAL A 203 -2.66 20.77 49.77
C VAL A 203 -1.96 20.05 50.93
N ALA A 204 -1.40 18.88 50.71
CA ALA A 204 -0.67 18.12 51.73
C ALA A 204 0.62 18.86 52.20
N TYR A 205 1.35 19.47 51.28
CA TYR A 205 2.51 20.29 51.60
C TYR A 205 2.12 21.50 52.44
N GLN A 206 1.07 22.20 52.08
CA GLN A 206 0.59 23.36 52.85
C GLN A 206 0.13 22.93 54.25
N GLN A 207 -0.56 21.83 54.41
CA GLN A 207 -0.96 21.29 55.72
C GLN A 207 0.24 20.91 56.58
N ALA A 208 1.25 20.28 56.04
CA ALA A 208 2.51 19.92 56.74
C ALA A 208 3.22 21.20 57.23
N LYS A 209 3.28 22.24 56.38
CA LYS A 209 3.88 23.51 56.68
C LYS A 209 3.11 24.24 57.82
N ASP A 210 1.81 24.33 57.73
CA ASP A 210 0.95 24.97 58.73
C ASP A 210 1.08 24.25 60.08
N SER A 211 1.15 22.91 60.10
CA SER A 211 1.36 22.09 61.30
C SER A 211 2.75 22.35 61.91
N HIS A 212 3.79 22.53 61.09
CA HIS A 212 5.10 22.87 61.57
C HIS A 212 5.17 24.29 62.17
N ASP A 213 4.56 25.25 61.47
CA ASP A 213 4.51 26.65 61.92
C ASP A 213 3.71 26.80 63.21
N ALA A 214 2.70 25.92 63.42
CA ALA A 214 1.98 25.82 64.69
C ALA A 214 2.70 25.03 65.80
N GLY A 215 3.92 24.49 65.53
CA GLY A 215 4.74 23.75 66.50
C GLY A 215 4.26 22.30 66.77
N VAL A 216 3.29 21.76 66.02
CA VAL A 216 2.75 20.39 66.19
C VAL A 216 3.29 19.40 65.18
N GLY A 217 3.91 19.88 64.07
CA GLY A 217 4.54 19.10 63.01
C GLY A 217 6.05 19.19 63.01
N THR A 218 6.73 18.25 62.33
CA THR A 218 8.18 18.26 62.19
C THR A 218 8.61 18.91 60.87
N ASN A 219 9.81 19.53 60.83
CA ASN A 219 10.39 20.02 59.58
C ASN A 219 10.64 18.90 58.56
N LEU A 220 10.80 17.64 59.03
CA LEU A 220 10.95 16.46 58.19
C LEU A 220 9.67 16.19 57.37
N ASP A 221 8.50 16.38 57.97
CA ASP A 221 7.21 16.22 57.27
C ASP A 221 7.02 17.25 56.17
N VAL A 222 7.42 18.52 56.42
CA VAL A 222 7.43 19.58 55.41
C VAL A 222 8.34 19.22 54.23
N LEU A 223 9.57 18.73 54.52
CA LEU A 223 10.53 18.35 53.47
C LEU A 223 10.01 17.14 52.65
N ARG A 224 9.42 16.12 53.28
CA ARG A 224 8.84 14.97 52.62
C ARG A 224 7.68 15.38 51.68
N ALA A 225 6.73 16.18 52.18
CA ALA A 225 5.65 16.69 51.40
C ALA A 225 6.10 17.55 50.22
N ARG A 226 7.14 18.38 50.42
CA ARG A 226 7.73 19.18 49.35
C ARG A 226 8.40 18.34 48.27
N VAL A 227 9.13 17.28 48.63
CA VAL A 227 9.75 16.36 47.69
C VAL A 227 8.66 15.63 46.86
N GLN A 228 7.59 15.20 47.52
CA GLN A 228 6.46 14.57 46.86
C GLN A 228 5.80 15.50 45.84
N LEU A 229 5.49 16.73 46.22
CA LEU A 229 4.98 17.78 45.33
C LEU A 229 5.88 17.98 44.10
N GLN A 230 7.20 18.14 44.32
CA GLN A 230 8.15 18.33 43.22
C GLN A 230 8.20 17.10 42.28
N THR A 231 8.09 15.90 42.85
CA THR A 231 8.01 14.65 42.05
C THR A 231 6.76 14.66 41.17
N GLN A 232 5.61 15.11 41.69
CA GLN A 232 4.37 15.17 40.92
C GLN A 232 4.40 16.28 39.86
N GLN A 233 4.99 17.44 40.15
CA GLN A 233 5.24 18.50 39.17
C GLN A 233 6.10 18.00 38.01
N GLN A 234 7.12 17.20 38.28
CA GLN A 234 7.93 16.55 37.24
C GLN A 234 7.08 15.57 36.40
N ALA A 235 6.19 14.83 37.05
CA ALA A 235 5.29 13.92 36.33
C ALA A 235 4.34 14.67 35.37
N VAL A 236 3.79 15.82 35.76
CA VAL A 236 2.98 16.70 34.88
C VAL A 236 3.78 17.14 33.67
N ILE A 237 5.00 17.68 33.87
CA ILE A 237 5.86 18.13 32.75
C ILE A 237 6.16 17.00 31.78
N ASN A 238 6.47 15.81 32.30
CA ASN A 238 6.75 14.63 31.46
C ASN A 238 5.53 14.20 30.64
N SER A 239 4.33 14.15 31.24
CA SER A 239 3.09 13.78 30.57
C SER A 239 2.69 14.81 29.50
N GLU A 240 2.83 16.12 29.78
CA GLU A 240 2.57 17.17 28.79
C GLU A 240 3.52 17.08 27.59
N ASN A 241 4.80 16.79 27.82
CA ASN A 241 5.77 16.57 26.73
C ASN A 241 5.46 15.31 25.93
N ALA A 242 5.09 14.20 26.58
CA ALA A 242 4.68 12.97 25.89
C ALA A 242 3.46 13.22 25.00
N PHE A 243 2.42 13.83 25.54
CA PHE A 243 1.21 14.16 24.79
C PHE A 243 1.48 15.09 23.59
N ALA A 244 2.35 16.11 23.78
CA ALA A 244 2.75 16.99 22.68
C ALA A 244 3.43 16.22 21.53
N LYS A 245 4.33 15.29 21.86
CA LYS A 245 4.99 14.42 20.87
C LYS A 245 3.99 13.49 20.17
N ASP A 246 3.04 12.93 20.90
CA ASP A 246 2.01 12.05 20.32
C ASP A 246 1.06 12.81 19.39
N LYS A 247 0.71 14.06 19.69
CA LYS A 247 -0.02 14.94 18.76
C LYS A 247 0.76 15.19 17.48
N ILE A 248 2.06 15.50 17.58
CA ILE A 248 2.93 15.69 16.40
C ILE A 248 2.98 14.39 15.57
N GLN A 249 3.12 13.23 16.21
CA GLN A 249 3.15 11.95 15.52
C GLN A 249 1.80 11.64 14.86
N LEU A 250 0.69 11.93 15.53
CA LEU A 250 -0.65 11.77 14.95
C LEU A 250 -0.83 12.67 13.73
N ASN A 251 -0.49 13.96 13.83
CA ASN A 251 -0.50 14.90 12.70
C ASN A 251 0.30 14.37 11.52
N ARG A 252 1.49 13.84 11.78
CA ARG A 252 2.35 13.24 10.74
C ARG A 252 1.69 12.05 10.05
N ILE A 253 0.98 11.18 10.78
CA ILE A 253 0.35 9.97 10.19
C ILE A 253 -0.87 10.35 9.36
N ILE A 254 -1.64 11.36 9.80
CA ILE A 254 -2.89 11.78 9.14
C ILE A 254 -2.68 12.91 8.11
N GLY A 255 -1.43 13.32 7.85
CA GLY A 255 -1.08 14.30 6.83
C GLY A 255 -1.37 15.76 7.21
N LEU A 256 -1.45 16.08 8.49
CA LEU A 256 -1.47 17.45 8.98
C LEU A 256 -0.06 18.02 9.16
N PRO A 257 0.11 19.36 9.09
CA PRO A 257 1.34 20.01 9.49
C PRO A 257 1.73 19.69 10.93
N ALA A 258 3.04 19.59 11.21
CA ALA A 258 3.53 19.22 12.53
C ALA A 258 3.19 20.27 13.62
N ASP A 259 3.03 21.51 13.20
CA ASP A 259 2.68 22.68 14.04
C ASP A 259 1.17 22.91 14.17
N GLN A 260 0.32 22.08 13.53
CA GLN A 260 -1.13 22.18 13.68
C GLN A 260 -1.53 21.75 15.09
N GLU A 261 -2.13 22.66 15.83
CA GLU A 261 -2.76 22.31 17.09
C GLU A 261 -4.03 21.49 16.87
N ILE A 262 -4.15 20.39 17.64
CA ILE A 262 -5.32 19.52 17.64
C ILE A 262 -5.87 19.35 19.05
N THR A 263 -7.20 19.27 19.14
CA THR A 263 -7.92 18.93 20.38
C THR A 263 -8.69 17.64 20.16
N LEU A 264 -8.41 16.61 20.96
CA LEU A 264 -9.10 15.33 20.87
C LEU A 264 -10.51 15.49 21.47
N THR A 265 -11.53 15.07 20.71
CA THR A 265 -12.94 15.25 21.13
C THR A 265 -13.52 14.03 21.81
N ASP A 266 -12.87 12.88 21.69
CA ASP A 266 -13.34 11.63 22.28
C ASP A 266 -12.76 11.41 23.68
N THR A 267 -13.43 10.56 24.45
CA THR A 267 -12.91 9.97 25.70
C THR A 267 -12.47 8.54 25.44
N ALA A 268 -11.49 8.04 26.21
CA ALA A 268 -11.02 6.66 26.07
C ALA A 268 -12.19 5.69 26.31
N PRO A 269 -12.61 4.90 25.29
CA PRO A 269 -13.75 4.03 25.43
C PRO A 269 -13.41 2.84 26.33
N TYR A 270 -14.35 2.47 27.20
CA TYR A 270 -14.35 1.16 27.82
C TYR A 270 -15.71 0.52 27.58
N ALA A 271 -15.72 -0.47 26.72
CA ALA A 271 -16.85 -1.37 26.56
C ALA A 271 -16.34 -2.80 26.64
N GLU A 272 -17.03 -3.63 27.39
CA GLU A 272 -16.71 -5.04 27.46
C GLU A 272 -16.91 -5.66 26.08
N PHE A 273 -15.88 -6.34 25.57
CA PHE A 273 -15.95 -6.97 24.27
C PHE A 273 -16.66 -8.32 24.38
N ALA A 274 -17.72 -8.52 23.59
CA ALA A 274 -18.40 -9.80 23.53
C ALA A 274 -17.46 -10.87 22.94
N GLU A 275 -17.30 -11.99 23.62
CA GLU A 275 -16.44 -13.07 23.15
C GLU A 275 -16.96 -13.62 21.81
N VAL A 276 -16.10 -13.59 20.80
CA VAL A 276 -16.36 -14.20 19.50
C VAL A 276 -15.73 -15.60 19.51
N PRO A 277 -16.49 -16.66 19.15
CA PRO A 277 -15.92 -18.00 19.05
C PRO A 277 -14.73 -18.03 18.07
N LEU A 278 -13.64 -18.72 18.44
CA LEU A 278 -12.43 -18.80 17.62
C LEU A 278 -12.74 -19.28 16.19
N ALA A 279 -13.62 -20.28 16.04
CA ALA A 279 -14.00 -20.81 14.72
C ALA A 279 -14.66 -19.75 13.82
N ASP A 280 -15.47 -18.87 14.39
CA ASP A 280 -16.12 -17.79 13.65
C ASP A 280 -15.14 -16.69 13.29
N ALA A 281 -14.24 -16.31 14.20
CA ALA A 281 -13.17 -15.37 13.94
C ALA A 281 -12.24 -15.85 12.81
N MET A 282 -11.86 -17.12 12.81
CA MET A 282 -11.04 -17.74 11.77
C MET A 282 -11.78 -17.80 10.42
N ARG A 283 -13.04 -18.22 10.43
CA ARG A 283 -13.86 -18.24 9.21
C ARG A 283 -13.97 -16.85 8.60
N LEU A 284 -14.22 -15.82 9.41
CA LEU A 284 -14.29 -14.43 9.00
C LEU A 284 -12.97 -13.96 8.40
N ALA A 285 -11.84 -14.26 9.04
CA ALA A 285 -10.52 -13.88 8.58
C ALA A 285 -10.17 -14.51 7.23
N PHE A 286 -10.40 -15.81 7.04
CA PHE A 286 -10.15 -16.47 5.76
C PHE A 286 -11.01 -15.94 4.61
N GLN A 287 -12.18 -15.36 4.90
CA GLN A 287 -13.07 -14.77 3.91
C GLN A 287 -12.76 -13.28 3.65
N ARG A 288 -12.29 -12.55 4.66
CA ARG A 288 -12.23 -11.09 4.62
C ARG A 288 -10.82 -10.51 4.53
N ARG A 289 -9.80 -11.22 4.98
CA ARG A 289 -8.42 -10.69 4.98
C ARG A 289 -7.92 -10.42 3.56
N LYS A 290 -7.57 -9.16 3.33
CA LYS A 290 -7.19 -8.65 2.01
C LYS A 290 -5.80 -9.11 1.56
N ASP A 291 -4.89 -9.36 2.50
CA ASP A 291 -3.57 -9.94 2.20
C ASP A 291 -3.71 -11.38 1.65
N LEU A 292 -4.58 -12.21 2.23
CA LEU A 292 -4.87 -13.55 1.73
C LEU A 292 -5.53 -13.51 0.35
N LEU A 293 -6.54 -12.64 0.17
CA LEU A 293 -7.22 -12.47 -1.11
C LEU A 293 -6.27 -11.96 -2.21
N SER A 294 -5.32 -11.07 -1.87
CA SER A 294 -4.28 -10.61 -2.79
C SER A 294 -3.37 -11.75 -3.24
N LEU A 295 -2.88 -12.59 -2.32
CA LEU A 295 -2.07 -13.77 -2.66
C LEU A 295 -2.83 -14.80 -3.50
N GLN A 296 -4.11 -15.03 -3.21
CA GLN A 296 -4.97 -15.90 -4.03
C GLN A 296 -5.12 -15.35 -5.46
N ALA A 297 -5.33 -14.03 -5.59
CA ALA A 297 -5.38 -13.39 -6.92
C ALA A 297 -4.03 -13.49 -7.65
N GLN A 298 -2.88 -13.37 -6.95
CA GLN A 298 -1.56 -13.59 -7.54
C GLN A 298 -1.37 -15.03 -8.02
N LEU A 299 -1.89 -16.02 -7.30
CA LEU A 299 -1.90 -17.41 -7.76
C LEU A 299 -2.71 -17.58 -9.06
N GLU A 300 -3.84 -16.86 -9.19
CA GLU A 300 -4.60 -16.85 -10.43
C GLU A 300 -3.83 -16.18 -11.58
N VAL A 301 -3.05 -15.11 -11.31
CA VAL A 301 -2.13 -14.50 -12.28
C VAL A 301 -1.16 -15.56 -12.83
N ALA A 302 -0.46 -16.27 -11.94
CA ALA A 302 0.50 -17.33 -12.33
C ALA A 302 -0.21 -18.47 -13.10
N ALA A 303 -1.43 -18.83 -12.72
CA ALA A 303 -2.20 -19.85 -13.43
C ALA A 303 -2.57 -19.42 -14.85
N GLN A 304 -2.93 -18.15 -15.09
CA GLN A 304 -3.21 -17.63 -16.44
C GLN A 304 -1.92 -17.49 -17.25
N ALA A 305 -0.83 -17.00 -16.66
CA ALA A 305 0.48 -16.93 -17.30
C ALA A 305 0.95 -18.31 -17.78
N ARG A 306 0.80 -19.35 -16.95
CA ARG A 306 1.11 -20.74 -17.34
C ARG A 306 0.27 -21.21 -18.52
N LYS A 307 -1.02 -20.82 -18.60
CA LYS A 307 -1.87 -21.12 -19.77
C LYS A 307 -1.38 -20.41 -21.02
N ALA A 308 -0.89 -19.16 -20.91
CA ALA A 308 -0.31 -18.42 -22.01
C ALA A 308 0.90 -19.17 -22.59
N VAL A 309 1.87 -19.58 -21.75
CA VAL A 309 3.03 -20.36 -22.17
C VAL A 309 2.63 -21.66 -22.87
N LYS A 310 1.66 -22.40 -22.32
CA LYS A 310 1.16 -23.64 -22.98
C LYS A 310 0.51 -23.36 -24.33
N ALA A 311 -0.15 -22.21 -24.46
CA ALA A 311 -0.83 -21.81 -25.68
C ALA A 311 0.13 -21.34 -26.79
N GLU A 312 1.40 -21.05 -26.49
CA GLU A 312 2.41 -20.69 -27.48
C GLU A 312 2.69 -21.80 -28.52
N ARG A 313 2.25 -23.04 -28.25
CA ARG A 313 2.25 -24.13 -29.24
C ARG A 313 1.18 -23.99 -30.30
N LEU A 314 0.21 -23.12 -30.12
CA LEU A 314 -0.90 -22.93 -31.05
C LEU A 314 -0.49 -21.97 -32.17
N PRO A 315 -1.05 -22.14 -33.39
CA PRO A 315 -0.84 -21.17 -34.46
C PRO A 315 -1.38 -19.78 -34.07
N THR A 316 -0.75 -18.74 -34.61
CA THR A 316 -1.27 -17.37 -34.53
C THR A 316 -1.68 -16.90 -35.92
N LEU A 317 -2.73 -16.09 -36.00
CA LEU A 317 -3.21 -15.46 -37.23
C LEU A 317 -3.21 -13.94 -37.03
N ALA A 318 -2.51 -13.24 -37.91
CA ALA A 318 -2.47 -11.78 -37.93
C ALA A 318 -2.88 -11.28 -39.32
N PHE A 319 -3.41 -10.08 -39.35
CA PHE A 319 -3.69 -9.32 -40.55
C PHE A 319 -2.89 -8.03 -40.52
N ASP A 320 -2.14 -7.78 -41.60
CA ASP A 320 -1.41 -6.54 -41.84
C ASP A 320 -1.94 -5.90 -43.13
N GLY A 321 -2.39 -4.67 -43.04
CA GLY A 321 -2.85 -3.94 -44.20
C GLY A 321 -2.28 -2.51 -44.21
N TYR A 322 -2.06 -1.96 -45.39
CA TYR A 322 -1.72 -0.55 -45.53
C TYR A 322 -2.34 0.03 -46.78
N TYR A 323 -2.62 1.32 -46.73
CA TYR A 323 -3.03 2.14 -47.86
C TYR A 323 -2.30 3.48 -47.79
N GLY A 324 -1.80 3.94 -48.93
CA GLY A 324 -1.04 5.19 -48.95
C GLY A 324 -0.72 5.67 -50.35
N VAL A 325 0.20 6.60 -50.44
CA VAL A 325 0.77 7.13 -51.68
C VAL A 325 2.29 7.01 -51.62
N LEU A 326 2.89 6.64 -52.76
CA LEU A 326 4.31 6.55 -52.93
C LEU A 326 4.70 7.18 -54.28
N GLY A 327 5.75 7.96 -54.31
CA GLY A 327 6.23 8.58 -55.54
C GLY A 327 7.67 9.06 -55.42
N GLU A 328 8.27 9.40 -56.57
CA GLU A 328 9.57 10.03 -56.61
C GLU A 328 9.45 11.51 -56.21
N ILE A 329 10.43 12.04 -55.46
CA ILE A 329 10.41 13.44 -55.01
C ILE A 329 10.48 14.35 -56.21
N GLY A 330 9.46 15.17 -56.44
CA GLY A 330 9.31 16.02 -57.60
C GLY A 330 8.66 15.35 -58.82
N GLY A 331 8.30 14.07 -58.72
CA GLY A 331 7.60 13.29 -59.72
C GLY A 331 6.10 13.08 -59.42
N LEU A 332 5.54 11.99 -59.96
CA LEU A 332 4.14 11.62 -59.76
C LEU A 332 4.02 10.69 -58.56
N TYR A 333 2.98 10.90 -57.79
CA TYR A 333 2.58 10.05 -56.64
C TYR A 333 1.43 9.12 -57.06
N HIS A 334 1.58 7.85 -56.71
CA HIS A 334 0.60 6.83 -57.00
C HIS A 334 0.07 6.20 -55.73
N GLY A 335 -1.22 5.86 -55.70
CA GLY A 335 -1.82 5.10 -54.63
C GLY A 335 -1.23 3.70 -54.55
N VAL A 336 -0.85 3.26 -53.36
CA VAL A 336 -0.36 1.93 -53.05
C VAL A 336 -1.15 1.31 -51.91
N PHE A 337 -1.39 0.01 -52.01
CA PHE A 337 -2.01 -0.74 -50.93
C PHE A 337 -1.39 -2.13 -50.80
N GLY A 338 -1.46 -2.68 -49.63
CA GLY A 338 -1.12 -4.07 -49.38
C GLY A 338 -2.07 -4.66 -48.31
N ALA A 339 -2.42 -5.92 -48.46
CA ALA A 339 -3.18 -6.67 -47.49
C ALA A 339 -2.59 -8.06 -47.37
N THR A 340 -2.16 -8.44 -46.17
CA THR A 340 -1.48 -9.70 -45.90
C THR A 340 -2.10 -10.40 -44.70
N GLY A 341 -2.60 -11.61 -44.90
CA GLY A 341 -2.93 -12.54 -43.83
C GLY A 341 -1.70 -13.40 -43.50
N LYS A 342 -1.27 -13.40 -42.27
CA LYS A 342 -0.09 -14.16 -41.81
C LYS A 342 -0.49 -15.22 -40.79
N VAL A 343 -0.23 -16.49 -41.15
CA VAL A 343 -0.33 -17.61 -40.21
C VAL A 343 1.10 -17.95 -39.74
N SER A 344 1.35 -17.99 -38.44
CA SER A 344 2.61 -18.41 -37.86
C SER A 344 2.40 -19.63 -36.97
N VAL A 345 3.14 -20.71 -37.23
CA VAL A 345 3.08 -21.96 -36.46
C VAL A 345 4.49 -22.27 -35.95
N PRO A 346 4.70 -22.34 -34.62
CA PRO A 346 5.99 -22.74 -34.09
C PRO A 346 6.22 -24.23 -34.36
N VAL A 347 7.27 -24.56 -35.12
CA VAL A 347 7.56 -25.95 -35.49
C VAL A 347 8.47 -26.62 -34.47
N PHE A 348 9.47 -25.88 -33.94
CA PHE A 348 10.44 -26.44 -32.98
C PHE A 348 10.90 -25.38 -31.98
N GLN A 349 10.26 -25.33 -30.82
CA GLN A 349 10.59 -24.46 -29.70
C GLN A 349 10.44 -25.20 -28.35
N GLU A 350 10.48 -26.54 -28.37
CA GLU A 350 10.12 -27.36 -27.21
C GLU A 350 11.01 -27.10 -25.99
N GLY A 351 12.31 -26.83 -26.16
CA GLY A 351 13.25 -26.51 -25.09
C GLY A 351 12.86 -25.22 -24.35
N GLN A 352 12.52 -24.16 -25.09
CA GLN A 352 12.07 -22.89 -24.56
C GLN A 352 10.73 -23.05 -23.81
N LEU A 353 9.74 -23.67 -24.46
CA LEU A 353 8.40 -23.84 -23.90
C LEU A 353 8.37 -24.72 -22.63
N ARG A 354 9.24 -25.74 -22.55
CA ARG A 354 9.42 -26.54 -21.34
C ARG A 354 10.04 -25.71 -20.22
N GLY A 355 11.07 -24.92 -20.51
CA GLY A 355 11.72 -24.03 -19.54
C GLY A 355 10.74 -22.99 -18.99
N GLU A 356 10.01 -22.28 -19.84
CA GLU A 356 8.99 -21.29 -19.43
C GLU A 356 7.84 -21.90 -18.65
N ASN A 357 7.35 -23.12 -19.05
CA ASN A 357 6.33 -23.83 -18.28
C ASN A 357 6.84 -24.28 -16.91
N GLU A 358 8.12 -24.66 -16.78
CA GLU A 358 8.75 -25.01 -15.50
C GLU A 358 8.83 -23.78 -14.60
N VAL A 359 9.27 -22.63 -15.11
CA VAL A 359 9.31 -21.36 -14.38
C VAL A 359 7.90 -20.99 -13.89
N ALA A 360 6.91 -21.02 -14.77
CA ALA A 360 5.51 -20.69 -14.40
C ALA A 360 4.92 -21.68 -13.36
N THR A 361 5.33 -22.95 -13.44
CA THR A 361 4.92 -23.99 -12.48
C THR A 361 5.56 -23.78 -11.13
N ALA A 362 6.86 -23.49 -11.08
CA ALA A 362 7.59 -23.22 -9.85
C ALA A 362 7.04 -21.96 -9.14
N GLN A 363 6.75 -20.90 -9.91
CA GLN A 363 6.09 -19.71 -9.36
C GLN A 363 4.72 -20.00 -8.73
N ALA A 364 3.89 -20.80 -9.40
CA ALA A 364 2.59 -21.19 -8.86
C ALA A 364 2.70 -22.06 -7.58
N ILE A 365 3.71 -22.94 -7.50
CA ILE A 365 4.00 -23.72 -6.30
C ILE A 365 4.46 -22.82 -5.16
N ALA A 366 5.38 -21.89 -5.43
CA ALA A 366 5.86 -20.94 -4.43
C ALA A 366 4.71 -20.09 -3.84
N LEU A 367 3.81 -19.60 -4.68
CA LEU A 367 2.62 -18.84 -4.23
C LEU A 367 1.67 -19.70 -3.38
N ARG A 368 1.48 -20.98 -3.72
CA ARG A 368 0.68 -21.89 -2.88
C ARG A 368 1.31 -22.07 -1.50
N GLN A 369 2.61 -22.27 -1.44
CA GLN A 369 3.34 -22.39 -0.16
C GLN A 369 3.23 -21.12 0.67
N GLN A 370 3.31 -19.95 0.03
CA GLN A 370 3.09 -18.65 0.71
C GLN A 370 1.66 -18.52 1.25
N ILE A 371 0.64 -18.97 0.50
CA ILE A 371 -0.75 -18.96 0.95
C ILE A 371 -0.92 -19.85 2.18
N GLU A 372 -0.37 -21.06 2.17
CA GLU A 372 -0.47 -21.98 3.32
C GLU A 372 0.30 -21.43 4.55
N SER A 373 1.48 -20.86 4.34
CA SER A 373 2.23 -20.18 5.42
C SER A 373 1.45 -19.00 6.00
N LEU A 374 0.80 -18.20 5.14
CA LEU A 374 -0.04 -17.10 5.60
C LEU A 374 -1.27 -17.59 6.38
N ARG A 375 -1.89 -18.69 5.98
CA ARG A 375 -3.02 -19.29 6.72
C ARG A 375 -2.62 -19.70 8.14
N VAL A 376 -1.47 -20.34 8.29
CA VAL A 376 -0.93 -20.69 9.61
C VAL A 376 -0.64 -19.43 10.44
N SER A 377 -0.06 -18.41 9.80
CA SER A 377 0.19 -17.12 10.46
C SER A 377 -1.11 -16.42 10.89
N ILE A 378 -2.16 -16.47 10.07
CA ILE A 378 -3.49 -15.93 10.40
C ILE A 378 -4.07 -16.61 11.64
N GLU A 379 -4.00 -17.94 11.70
CA GLU A 379 -4.47 -18.70 12.86
C GLU A 379 -3.73 -18.28 14.14
N TRP A 380 -2.41 -18.21 14.07
CA TRP A 380 -1.59 -17.76 15.20
C TRP A 380 -1.95 -16.33 15.63
N GLN A 381 -2.07 -15.40 14.67
CA GLN A 381 -2.41 -13.99 14.94
C GLN A 381 -3.77 -13.84 15.61
N ILE A 382 -4.76 -14.61 15.19
CA ILE A 382 -6.11 -14.55 15.78
C ILE A 382 -6.09 -15.13 17.20
N ARG A 383 -5.47 -16.30 17.41
CA ARG A 383 -5.37 -16.92 18.74
C ARG A 383 -4.65 -15.99 19.72
N SER A 384 -3.51 -15.42 19.31
CA SER A 384 -2.76 -14.46 20.13
C SER A 384 -3.60 -13.22 20.45
N ALA A 385 -4.23 -12.60 19.45
CA ALA A 385 -5.03 -11.41 19.67
C ALA A 385 -6.26 -11.65 20.58
N MET A 386 -6.87 -12.83 20.52
CA MET A 386 -7.96 -13.20 21.43
C MET A 386 -7.48 -13.32 22.87
N LEU A 387 -6.32 -13.95 23.08
CA LEU A 387 -5.68 -14.04 24.40
C LEU A 387 -5.32 -12.64 24.94
N ASP A 388 -4.80 -11.76 24.06
CA ASP A 388 -4.46 -10.39 24.43
C ASP A 388 -5.71 -9.59 24.84
N VAL A 389 -6.83 -9.74 24.14
CA VAL A 389 -8.11 -9.09 24.49
C VAL A 389 -8.61 -9.60 25.83
N GLN A 390 -8.61 -10.92 26.04
CA GLN A 390 -9.07 -11.53 27.30
C GLN A 390 -8.18 -11.10 28.48
N SER A 391 -6.86 -11.23 28.34
CA SER A 391 -5.91 -10.86 29.39
C SER A 391 -5.99 -9.37 29.71
N SER A 392 -6.03 -8.50 28.70
CA SER A 392 -6.11 -7.05 28.92
C SER A 392 -7.43 -6.63 29.55
N ASN A 393 -8.55 -7.30 29.26
CA ASN A 393 -9.83 -7.05 29.92
C ASN A 393 -9.76 -7.36 31.42
N GLU A 394 -9.19 -8.51 31.80
CA GLU A 394 -9.00 -8.86 33.21
C GLU A 394 -8.04 -7.89 33.92
N LEU A 395 -6.96 -7.46 33.24
CA LEU A 395 -6.07 -6.45 33.79
C LEU A 395 -6.77 -5.09 34.03
N VAL A 396 -7.71 -4.69 33.18
CA VAL A 396 -8.53 -3.46 33.42
C VAL A 396 -9.38 -3.61 34.69
N LYS A 397 -10.01 -4.76 34.91
CA LYS A 397 -10.81 -5.01 36.13
C LYS A 397 -9.94 -4.90 37.38
N VAL A 398 -8.76 -5.56 37.38
CA VAL A 398 -7.80 -5.49 38.48
C VAL A 398 -7.28 -4.07 38.69
N ALA A 399 -6.93 -3.34 37.60
CA ALA A 399 -6.43 -1.97 37.71
C ALA A 399 -7.49 -1.00 38.28
N ARG A 400 -8.78 -1.16 37.94
CA ARG A 400 -9.88 -0.39 38.53
C ARG A 400 -10.03 -0.64 40.03
N SER A 401 -10.00 -1.91 40.44
CA SER A 401 -10.05 -2.28 41.86
C SER A 401 -8.87 -1.71 42.64
N ASN A 402 -7.65 -1.74 42.04
CA ASN A 402 -6.47 -1.14 42.65
C ASN A 402 -6.58 0.37 42.85
N VAL A 403 -7.16 1.11 41.88
CA VAL A 403 -7.42 2.56 42.04
C VAL A 403 -8.40 2.82 43.16
N GLU A 404 -9.46 2.03 43.28
CA GLU A 404 -10.46 2.14 44.35
C GLU A 404 -9.80 1.93 45.72
N LEU A 405 -9.04 0.84 45.88
CA LEU A 405 -8.34 0.52 47.15
C LEU A 405 -7.30 1.57 47.50
N ALA A 406 -6.47 2.02 46.54
CA ALA A 406 -5.48 3.06 46.76
C ALA A 406 -6.13 4.42 47.14
N THR A 407 -7.31 4.72 46.60
CA THR A 407 -8.06 5.93 46.99
C THR A 407 -8.55 5.83 48.44
N GLN A 408 -9.00 4.67 48.86
CA GLN A 408 -9.38 4.46 50.27
C GLN A 408 -8.19 4.55 51.21
N GLU A 409 -7.03 3.99 50.82
CA GLU A 409 -5.80 4.07 51.60
C GLU A 409 -5.33 5.52 51.79
N VAL A 410 -5.38 6.37 50.75
CA VAL A 410 -5.08 7.79 50.87
C VAL A 410 -6.06 8.49 51.87
N GLN A 411 -7.34 8.16 51.79
CA GLN A 411 -8.32 8.76 52.70
C GLN A 411 -8.06 8.37 54.16
N ASP A 412 -7.84 7.07 54.41
CA ASP A 412 -7.58 6.56 55.77
C ASP A 412 -6.28 7.13 56.36
N ALA A 413 -5.20 7.18 55.56
CA ALA A 413 -3.93 7.75 55.98
C ALA A 413 -4.05 9.27 56.27
N SER A 414 -4.77 9.99 55.42
CA SER A 414 -5.06 11.44 55.62
C SER A 414 -5.85 11.72 56.89
N ASP A 415 -6.87 10.89 57.19
CA ASP A 415 -7.72 11.08 58.37
C ASP A 415 -6.92 10.78 59.65
N ARG A 416 -6.06 9.75 59.67
CA ARG A 416 -5.18 9.46 60.82
C ARG A 416 -4.14 10.56 61.05
N PHE A 417 -3.55 11.09 59.97
CA PHE A 417 -2.64 12.22 60.03
C PHE A 417 -3.31 13.48 60.61
N LYS A 418 -4.52 13.83 60.12
CA LYS A 418 -5.32 14.95 60.61
C LYS A 418 -5.71 14.81 62.09
N ALA A 419 -5.96 13.57 62.54
CA ALA A 419 -6.26 13.24 63.93
C ALA A 419 -5.00 13.27 64.80
N GLY A 420 -3.79 13.48 64.29
CA GLY A 420 -2.55 13.51 65.04
C GLY A 420 -2.09 12.15 65.56
N VAL A 421 -2.62 11.06 65.00
CA VAL A 421 -2.31 9.68 65.42
C VAL A 421 -1.03 9.14 64.74
N GLU A 422 -0.77 9.58 63.53
CA GLU A 422 0.38 9.16 62.74
C GLU A 422 1.09 10.35 62.11
N ASP A 423 2.37 10.16 61.70
CA ASP A 423 3.15 11.17 60.95
C ASP A 423 2.67 11.23 59.46
N ASN A 424 3.25 12.12 58.65
CA ASN A 424 2.87 12.33 57.25
C ASN A 424 3.39 11.23 56.28
N LEU A 425 4.26 10.31 56.75
CA LEU A 425 4.88 9.32 55.87
C LEU A 425 3.86 8.36 55.22
N PRO A 426 2.88 7.80 55.95
CA PRO A 426 1.85 6.97 55.35
C PRO A 426 1.00 7.69 54.28
N VAL A 427 0.71 8.99 54.45
CA VAL A 427 -0.02 9.80 53.48
C VAL A 427 0.75 9.92 52.16
N VAL A 428 2.06 10.25 52.25
CA VAL A 428 2.95 10.36 51.08
C VAL A 428 3.09 9.04 50.36
N GLN A 429 3.21 7.92 51.10
CA GLN A 429 3.26 6.59 50.53
C GLN A 429 1.97 6.20 49.83
N ALA A 430 0.82 6.42 50.44
CA ALA A 430 -0.49 6.15 49.85
C ALA A 430 -0.75 6.99 48.57
N GLN A 431 -0.33 8.28 48.58
CA GLN A 431 -0.42 9.13 47.38
C GLN A 431 0.42 8.60 46.22
N ALA A 432 1.65 8.11 46.49
CA ALA A 432 2.52 7.51 45.47
C ALA A 432 1.89 6.22 44.90
N VAL A 433 1.27 5.38 45.77
CA VAL A 433 0.56 4.17 45.34
C VAL A 433 -0.66 4.52 44.47
N LEU A 434 -1.43 5.54 44.85
CA LEU A 434 -2.57 6.01 44.05
C LEU A 434 -2.12 6.53 42.68
N ALA A 435 -1.05 7.32 42.61
CA ALA A 435 -0.47 7.82 41.36
C ALA A 435 -0.09 6.67 40.42
N GLN A 436 0.56 5.63 40.96
CA GLN A 436 0.94 4.45 40.21
C GLN A 436 -0.29 3.64 39.73
N ALA A 437 -1.30 3.48 40.59
CA ALA A 437 -2.53 2.74 40.27
C ALA A 437 -3.31 3.44 39.12
N GLN A 438 -3.45 4.78 39.18
CA GLN A 438 -4.11 5.57 38.14
C GLN A 438 -3.36 5.50 36.81
N SER A 439 -2.03 5.67 36.82
CA SER A 439 -1.20 5.52 35.61
C SER A 439 -1.35 4.12 35.00
N ARG A 440 -1.37 3.08 35.84
CA ARG A 440 -1.54 1.70 35.40
C ARG A 440 -2.93 1.46 34.78
N LEU A 441 -3.99 2.05 35.33
CA LEU A 441 -5.35 1.97 34.75
C LEU A 441 -5.38 2.58 33.35
N VAL A 442 -4.80 3.76 33.15
CA VAL A 442 -4.75 4.41 31.83
C VAL A 442 -4.03 3.54 30.82
N GLN A 443 -2.85 2.98 31.18
CA GLN A 443 -2.08 2.09 30.33
C GLN A 443 -2.87 0.82 29.96
N THR A 444 -3.55 0.21 30.92
CA THR A 444 -4.34 -1.01 30.69
C THR A 444 -5.54 -0.76 29.79
N LEU A 445 -6.23 0.37 29.94
CA LEU A 445 -7.32 0.79 29.05
C LEU A 445 -6.83 0.98 27.61
N TYR A 446 -5.68 1.62 27.43
CA TYR A 446 -5.06 1.76 26.12
C TYR A 446 -4.73 0.40 25.52
N GLN A 447 -4.05 -0.48 26.28
CA GLN A 447 -3.68 -1.83 25.80
C GLN A 447 -4.91 -2.65 25.42
N TYR A 448 -5.98 -2.59 26.21
CA TYR A 448 -7.23 -3.28 25.90
C TYR A 448 -7.87 -2.80 24.60
N ASN A 449 -7.96 -1.50 24.38
CA ASN A 449 -8.49 -0.97 23.13
C ASN A 449 -7.59 -1.28 21.91
N GLN A 450 -6.27 -1.25 22.09
CA GLN A 450 -5.31 -1.64 21.07
C GLN A 450 -5.46 -3.13 20.71
N SER A 451 -5.63 -4.03 21.70
CA SER A 451 -5.86 -5.45 21.47
C SER A 451 -7.14 -5.69 20.68
N LYS A 452 -8.22 -4.96 20.97
CA LYS A 452 -9.47 -5.02 20.21
C LYS A 452 -9.30 -4.59 18.76
N LEU A 453 -8.60 -3.47 18.50
CA LEU A 453 -8.31 -3.04 17.13
C LEU A 453 -7.43 -4.03 16.38
N THR A 454 -6.45 -4.62 17.07
CA THR A 454 -5.58 -5.66 16.51
C THR A 454 -6.39 -6.91 16.13
N LEU A 455 -7.32 -7.32 16.98
CA LEU A 455 -8.23 -8.45 16.67
C LEU A 455 -9.12 -8.11 15.44
N ALA A 456 -9.68 -6.89 15.39
CA ALA A 456 -10.45 -6.43 14.22
C ALA A 456 -9.60 -6.45 12.93
N ARG A 457 -8.32 -6.08 13.01
CA ARG A 457 -7.38 -6.14 11.87
C ARG A 457 -7.09 -7.58 11.47
N ASN A 458 -6.87 -8.46 12.45
CA ASN A 458 -6.54 -9.87 12.20
C ASN A 458 -7.74 -10.66 11.64
N THR A 459 -8.96 -10.24 11.95
CA THR A 459 -10.19 -10.79 11.35
C THR A 459 -10.55 -10.14 10.00
N GLY A 460 -9.82 -9.09 9.57
CA GLY A 460 -9.99 -8.44 8.26
C GLY A 460 -11.22 -7.53 8.17
N VAL A 461 -11.66 -6.96 9.27
CA VAL A 461 -12.86 -6.09 9.34
C VAL A 461 -12.61 -4.72 9.97
N VAL A 462 -11.35 -4.38 10.26
CA VAL A 462 -11.01 -3.15 10.99
C VAL A 462 -11.55 -1.89 10.28
N GLU A 463 -11.51 -1.82 8.95
CA GLU A 463 -11.95 -0.66 8.17
C GLU A 463 -13.45 -0.36 8.35
N SER A 464 -14.25 -1.39 8.55
CA SER A 464 -15.71 -1.28 8.61
C SER A 464 -16.29 -1.42 10.01
N GLN A 465 -15.56 -2.07 10.94
CA GLN A 465 -16.12 -2.47 12.25
C GLN A 465 -15.28 -2.01 13.45
N TYR A 466 -14.25 -1.15 13.27
CA TYR A 466 -13.47 -0.66 14.41
C TYR A 466 -14.37 -0.01 15.50
N LYS A 467 -15.47 0.66 15.13
CA LYS A 467 -16.44 1.23 16.08
C LYS A 467 -17.08 0.16 16.97
N VAL A 468 -17.53 -0.94 16.35
CA VAL A 468 -18.15 -2.06 17.07
C VAL A 468 -17.15 -2.68 18.05
N TYR A 469 -15.90 -2.88 17.63
CA TYR A 469 -14.85 -3.41 18.49
C TYR A 469 -14.50 -2.47 19.65
N LEU A 470 -14.58 -1.17 19.45
CA LEU A 470 -14.36 -0.17 20.51
C LEU A 470 -15.61 0.08 21.36
N GLY A 471 -16.78 -0.45 21.00
CA GLY A 471 -18.03 -0.26 21.74
C GLY A 471 -18.65 1.12 21.50
N ARG A 472 -18.54 1.62 20.27
CA ARG A 472 -19.08 2.91 19.83
C ARG A 472 -20.23 2.74 18.85
#